data_b9424ed9429864f2b66ee7632648a696
#
_entry.id   b9424ed9429864f2b66ee7632648a696
#
_cell.length_a   1.000
_cell.length_b   1.000
_cell.length_c   1.000
_cell.angle_alpha   90.00
_cell.angle_beta   90.00
_cell.angle_gamma   90.00
#
_symmetry.space_group_name_H-M   'P 1'
#
loop_
_entity.id
_entity.type
_entity.pdbx_description
1 polymer ?
#
loop_
_entity_poly.entity_id
_entity_poly.type
_entity_poly.pdbx_seq_one_letter_code
_entity_poly.pdbx_strand_id
1 'polypeptide(L)'
;MSEDTAADDVATVDGVDADTAGAAEVRVELGRQRPTLTRFAPENPKPIEITDPVEITVDGRTMTVQKGDLLIDAVERHGVYIPRFCYHPRMEPVGMCRMCLVEVEGPRGTALAPSCMQWVSDGMVVHTESPNALKAQDGVIEYLLINHPLDCPVCDKGGECPLQDQSMAYGPGESRFVEEKRHFEKPISLSETVYLDRERCIQCDRCTRFADEVAGDPLITFVSRGNTMQISTFPDEPFASYFSGNTVQICPVGALTAKPYRFKARPWDLAEVESTCTSCSVGCRITVQSSRDEVLRFQGVDSDPVNWGWLCDRGRFGFEALKHDRIETPEIRRNGRLETARWSEAYSAAAIAIRTAIDTDGPGSIGVLGGALLTNEAAYAWTKLAKGVWGTDHVDAQLGDGLPADLTLGLPAATIDEVCEPGGTVLYLGPDPREELPVLFLRLRHAVNSDRVKLINASPTSGSLDDLATVNLPIPMGELGRSVAALLNVGHE
;
A
#
# COMPACT_ATOMS: atom_id res chain seq x y z
N MET A 1 51.23 9.37 -34.11
CA MET A 1 51.89 10.42 -33.32
C MET A 1 50.79 10.94 -32.42
N SER A 2 50.77 10.71 -31.15
CA SER A 2 51.66 10.17 -30.11
C SER A 2 50.79 9.47 -29.06
N GLU A 3 51.31 8.34 -28.65
CA GLU A 3 50.88 7.54 -27.48
C GLU A 3 51.08 8.38 -26.18
N ASP A 4 50.22 8.20 -25.23
CA ASP A 4 50.60 8.35 -23.81
C ASP A 4 49.88 7.27 -22.99
N THR A 5 50.73 6.38 -22.52
CA THR A 5 50.48 5.24 -21.62
C THR A 5 50.41 5.80 -20.17
N ALA A 6 49.40 5.42 -19.43
CA ALA A 6 49.41 5.52 -17.96
C ALA A 6 49.41 4.11 -17.39
N ALA A 7 50.47 3.84 -16.63
CA ALA A 7 50.84 2.53 -16.08
C ALA A 7 50.01 2.20 -14.82
N ASP A 8 49.74 0.92 -14.69
CA ASP A 8 49.20 0.25 -13.50
C ASP A 8 50.19 0.29 -12.33
N ASP A 9 49.75 0.82 -11.20
CA ASP A 9 50.40 0.58 -9.91
C ASP A 9 49.65 -0.55 -9.18
N VAL A 10 50.16 -1.78 -9.37
CA VAL A 10 49.79 -2.93 -8.52
C VAL A 10 50.70 -2.89 -7.29
N ALA A 11 50.14 -2.53 -6.16
CA ALA A 11 50.77 -2.67 -4.86
C ALA A 11 50.75 -4.15 -4.42
N THR A 12 51.92 -4.79 -4.49
CA THR A 12 52.19 -6.12 -3.88
C THR A 12 52.22 -5.96 -2.37
N VAL A 13 51.35 -6.69 -1.67
CA VAL A 13 51.43 -6.85 -0.21
C VAL A 13 52.10 -8.17 0.10
N ASP A 14 53.34 -8.09 0.56
CA ASP A 14 54.12 -9.24 1.04
C ASP A 14 53.64 -9.68 2.45
N GLY A 15 53.46 -11.01 2.56
CA GLY A 15 53.68 -11.79 3.77
C GLY A 15 52.74 -11.62 4.92
N VAL A 16 51.74 -12.51 5.00
CA VAL A 16 51.15 -12.88 6.32
C VAL A 16 51.24 -14.40 6.49
N ASP A 17 51.90 -14.79 7.56
CA ASP A 17 52.11 -16.18 7.95
C ASP A 17 50.74 -16.89 8.18
N ALA A 18 50.59 -18.03 7.53
CA ALA A 18 49.45 -18.92 7.67
C ALA A 18 49.71 -19.88 8.81
N ASP A 19 49.36 -19.50 10.06
CA ASP A 19 48.97 -20.46 11.09
C ASP A 19 48.28 -19.73 12.25
N THR A 20 47.08 -20.20 12.63
CA THR A 20 46.23 -19.76 13.75
C THR A 20 45.27 -18.58 13.54
N ALA A 21 44.39 -18.64 12.57
CA ALA A 21 43.19 -17.80 12.59
C ALA A 21 41.94 -18.68 12.52
N GLY A 22 41.23 -18.78 13.61
CA GLY A 22 39.93 -19.41 13.64
C GLY A 22 38.98 -18.69 12.66
N ALA A 23 38.08 -19.43 12.04
CA ALA A 23 37.15 -19.00 11.00
C ALA A 23 36.21 -17.80 11.29
N ALA A 24 36.50 -17.04 12.33
CA ALA A 24 35.77 -15.88 12.80
C ALA A 24 36.37 -14.52 12.38
N GLU A 25 37.59 -14.48 11.83
CA GLU A 25 38.29 -13.19 11.62
C GLU A 25 38.41 -12.69 10.20
N VAL A 26 37.87 -13.39 9.23
CA VAL A 26 37.81 -12.87 7.83
C VAL A 26 36.40 -12.39 7.51
N ARG A 27 35.81 -11.60 8.37
CA ARG A 27 34.75 -10.65 7.95
C ARG A 27 35.45 -9.34 7.64
N VAL A 28 35.79 -9.17 6.36
CA VAL A 28 36.12 -7.86 5.84
C VAL A 28 35.01 -6.93 6.31
N GLU A 29 35.35 -5.90 7.05
CA GLU A 29 34.52 -4.72 7.31
C GLU A 29 34.29 -3.97 5.98
N LEU A 30 33.63 -4.60 5.04
CA LEU A 30 32.83 -3.88 4.07
C LEU A 30 31.83 -3.13 4.92
N GLY A 31 32.05 -1.83 5.13
CA GLY A 31 31.21 -0.99 5.94
C GLY A 31 29.76 -1.30 5.56
N ARG A 32 29.05 -2.01 6.45
CA ARG A 32 27.66 -2.39 6.24
C ARG A 32 26.87 -1.10 6.18
N GLN A 33 26.70 -0.56 4.98
CA GLN A 33 25.70 0.47 4.79
C GLN A 33 24.38 -0.20 5.08
N ARG A 34 23.84 0.08 6.27
CA ARG A 34 22.46 -0.28 6.58
C ARG A 34 21.59 0.21 5.42
N PRO A 35 20.67 -0.60 4.91
CA PRO A 35 19.74 -0.11 3.91
C PRO A 35 19.12 1.15 4.51
N THR A 36 19.24 2.26 3.80
CA THR A 36 18.55 3.48 4.18
C THR A 36 17.08 3.13 4.33
N LEU A 37 16.45 3.59 5.41
CA LEU A 37 15.05 3.37 5.79
C LEU A 37 14.03 3.59 4.64
N THR A 38 14.47 4.21 3.58
CA THR A 38 13.70 4.81 2.50
C THR A 38 12.98 3.85 1.56
N ARG A 39 13.29 2.56 1.55
CA ARG A 39 12.69 1.68 0.54
C ARG A 39 11.59 0.74 1.06
N PHE A 40 11.56 0.46 2.35
CA PHE A 40 10.70 -0.59 2.93
C PHE A 40 10.15 -0.26 4.32
N ALA A 41 10.62 0.81 4.92
CA ALA A 41 9.97 1.43 6.05
C ALA A 41 9.12 2.58 5.54
N PRO A 42 8.00 2.94 6.18
CA PRO A 42 7.35 4.20 5.89
C PRO A 42 8.42 5.29 5.96
N GLU A 43 8.50 6.11 4.92
CA GLU A 43 9.36 7.29 4.87
C GLU A 43 9.03 8.15 6.08
N ASN A 44 9.93 8.19 7.06
CA ASN A 44 9.77 8.75 8.38
C ASN A 44 8.65 8.06 9.20
N PRO A 45 9.03 7.27 10.20
CA PRO A 45 8.07 6.87 11.23
C PRO A 45 7.42 8.14 11.76
N LYS A 46 6.08 8.20 11.64
CA LYS A 46 5.33 9.42 11.94
C LYS A 46 5.60 9.84 13.38
N PRO A 47 5.87 11.12 13.64
CA PRO A 47 5.97 11.61 14.99
C PRO A 47 4.61 11.37 15.67
N ILE A 48 4.64 10.80 16.85
CA ILE A 48 3.45 10.66 17.70
C ILE A 48 3.56 11.65 18.86
N GLU A 49 2.43 12.08 19.37
CA GLU A 49 2.40 12.78 20.64
C GLU A 49 2.66 11.78 21.77
N ILE A 50 3.72 12.01 22.54
CA ILE A 50 4.10 11.15 23.67
C ILE A 50 3.31 11.64 24.89
N THR A 51 2.31 10.86 25.31
CA THR A 51 1.43 11.19 26.45
C THR A 51 1.84 10.51 27.75
N ASP A 52 2.48 9.33 27.68
CA ASP A 52 3.04 8.60 28.83
C ASP A 52 4.51 8.24 28.54
N PRO A 53 5.45 9.20 28.73
CA PRO A 53 6.85 9.02 28.36
C PRO A 53 7.57 8.02 29.28
N VAL A 54 8.38 7.16 28.68
CA VAL A 54 9.34 6.30 29.37
C VAL A 54 10.71 6.42 28.71
N GLU A 55 11.78 6.17 29.48
CA GLU A 55 13.14 6.18 28.97
C GLU A 55 13.63 4.77 28.70
N ILE A 56 14.17 4.54 27.51
CA ILE A 56 14.85 3.30 27.15
C ILE A 56 16.26 3.61 26.66
N THR A 57 17.17 2.67 26.81
CA THR A 57 18.53 2.78 26.27
C THR A 57 18.71 1.78 25.13
N VAL A 58 19.05 2.26 23.95
CA VAL A 58 19.27 1.43 22.75
C VAL A 58 20.69 1.68 22.25
N ASP A 59 21.51 0.64 22.21
CA ASP A 59 22.93 0.70 21.81
C ASP A 59 23.69 1.84 22.51
N GLY A 60 23.43 2.03 23.82
CA GLY A 60 24.03 3.07 24.65
C GLY A 60 23.46 4.48 24.47
N ARG A 61 22.40 4.66 23.69
CA ARG A 61 21.71 5.95 23.52
C ARG A 61 20.38 5.94 24.27
N THR A 62 20.15 6.91 25.14
CA THR A 62 18.87 7.08 25.82
C THR A 62 17.85 7.74 24.89
N MET A 63 16.64 7.22 24.86
CA MET A 63 15.53 7.68 24.05
C MET A 63 14.27 7.78 24.90
N THR A 64 13.52 8.87 24.72
CA THR A 64 12.18 9.01 25.32
C THR A 64 11.15 8.48 24.33
N VAL A 65 10.35 7.50 24.75
CA VAL A 65 9.37 6.81 23.90
C VAL A 65 8.03 6.72 24.59
N GLN A 66 6.97 6.44 23.82
CA GLN A 66 5.64 6.21 24.39
C GLN A 66 5.58 4.87 25.07
N LYS A 67 5.17 4.85 26.34
CA LYS A 67 4.95 3.59 27.08
C LYS A 67 3.88 2.73 26.38
N GLY A 68 4.16 1.44 26.29
CA GLY A 68 3.25 0.50 25.62
C GLY A 68 3.35 0.46 24.11
N ASP A 69 4.28 1.20 23.50
CA ASP A 69 4.62 0.99 22.09
C ASP A 69 5.38 -0.33 21.90
N LEU A 70 5.31 -0.86 20.69
CA LEU A 70 6.20 -1.94 20.28
C LEU A 70 7.64 -1.41 20.13
N LEU A 71 8.60 -2.16 20.65
CA LEU A 71 10.00 -1.76 20.60
C LEU A 71 10.47 -1.45 19.18
N ILE A 72 10.05 -2.25 18.20
CA ILE A 72 10.43 -2.06 16.80
C ILE A 72 9.99 -0.69 16.24
N ASP A 73 8.80 -0.23 16.60
CA ASP A 73 8.27 1.07 16.15
C ASP A 73 8.86 2.23 16.94
N ALA A 74 8.99 2.05 18.26
CA ALA A 74 9.56 3.05 19.15
C ALA A 74 10.98 3.44 18.72
N VAL A 75 11.84 2.44 18.43
CA VAL A 75 13.23 2.71 18.03
C VAL A 75 13.34 3.24 16.59
N GLU A 76 12.45 2.81 15.70
CA GLU A 76 12.43 3.28 14.32
C GLU A 76 12.10 4.79 14.23
N ARG A 77 11.18 5.29 15.07
CA ARG A 77 10.92 6.74 15.20
C ARG A 77 12.15 7.55 15.64
N HIS A 78 13.13 6.90 16.26
CA HIS A 78 14.41 7.50 16.65
C HIS A 78 15.56 7.17 15.66
N GLY A 79 15.22 6.66 14.47
CA GLY A 79 16.17 6.40 13.38
C GLY A 79 16.96 5.09 13.54
N VAL A 80 16.57 4.19 14.46
CA VAL A 80 17.19 2.88 14.60
C VAL A 80 16.36 1.83 13.86
N TYR A 81 16.87 1.35 12.72
CA TYR A 81 16.21 0.31 11.94
C TYR A 81 16.52 -1.09 12.46
N ILE A 82 15.50 -1.90 12.71
CA ILE A 82 15.62 -3.32 13.03
C ILE A 82 15.09 -4.14 11.83
N PRO A 83 15.90 -5.09 11.31
CA PRO A 83 15.52 -5.88 10.14
C PRO A 83 14.30 -6.77 10.41
N ARG A 84 13.42 -6.95 9.41
CA ARG A 84 12.15 -7.66 9.58
C ARG A 84 11.58 -8.17 8.27
N PHE A 85 10.76 -9.24 8.33
CA PHE A 85 9.99 -9.73 7.18
C PHE A 85 8.50 -9.87 7.50
N CYS A 86 8.13 -10.54 8.60
CA CYS A 86 6.72 -10.78 8.92
C CYS A 86 6.00 -9.57 9.50
N TYR A 87 6.71 -8.68 10.19
CA TYR A 87 6.12 -7.49 10.78
C TYR A 87 5.68 -6.48 9.71
N HIS A 88 4.50 -5.89 9.92
CA HIS A 88 3.95 -4.78 9.15
C HIS A 88 3.21 -3.83 10.11
N PRO A 89 3.44 -2.51 10.05
CA PRO A 89 2.91 -1.56 11.05
C PRO A 89 1.39 -1.46 11.07
N ARG A 90 0.70 -1.95 10.04
CA ARG A 90 -0.77 -1.93 9.94
C ARG A 90 -1.42 -3.31 10.13
N MET A 91 -0.71 -4.26 10.73
CA MET A 91 -1.20 -5.60 11.03
C MET A 91 -0.68 -6.04 12.39
N GLU A 92 -1.41 -6.91 13.07
CA GLU A 92 -0.99 -7.46 14.35
C GLU A 92 0.38 -8.16 14.25
N PRO A 93 1.29 -7.96 15.21
CA PRO A 93 2.58 -8.62 15.19
C PRO A 93 2.45 -10.12 15.47
N VAL A 94 3.21 -10.95 14.75
CA VAL A 94 3.16 -12.41 14.87
C VAL A 94 4.49 -13.04 15.33
N GLY A 95 5.59 -12.30 15.25
CA GLY A 95 6.93 -12.77 15.68
C GLY A 95 7.44 -14.01 14.94
N MET A 96 6.94 -14.32 13.74
CA MET A 96 7.17 -15.59 13.04
C MET A 96 8.56 -15.69 12.41
N CYS A 97 9.03 -14.65 11.72
CA CYS A 97 10.27 -14.71 10.94
C CYS A 97 11.54 -14.65 11.79
N ARG A 98 11.48 -14.12 13.00
CA ARG A 98 12.60 -13.94 13.92
C ARG A 98 13.75 -13.06 13.43
N MET A 99 13.58 -12.36 12.32
CA MET A 99 14.61 -11.46 11.78
C MET A 99 14.84 -10.24 12.69
N CYS A 100 13.83 -9.83 13.45
CA CYS A 100 13.86 -8.68 14.36
C CYS A 100 14.40 -9.00 15.77
N LEU A 101 15.17 -10.07 15.93
CA LEU A 101 15.78 -10.41 17.22
C LEU A 101 16.81 -9.35 17.61
N VAL A 102 16.68 -8.89 18.86
CA VAL A 102 17.61 -7.99 19.56
C VAL A 102 17.92 -8.57 20.95
N GLU A 103 19.00 -8.17 21.59
CA GLU A 103 19.22 -8.52 22.99
C GLU A 103 18.56 -7.48 23.90
N VAL A 104 17.83 -7.95 24.89
CA VAL A 104 17.20 -7.13 25.93
C VAL A 104 17.78 -7.54 27.28
N GLU A 105 18.23 -6.56 28.07
CA GLU A 105 18.71 -6.81 29.43
C GLU A 105 17.54 -7.07 30.38
N GLY A 106 17.69 -8.04 31.20
CA GLY A 106 16.71 -8.41 32.21
C GLY A 106 17.37 -8.82 33.54
N PRO A 107 16.59 -9.06 34.59
CA PRO A 107 17.11 -9.41 35.93
C PRO A 107 17.98 -10.68 35.97
N ARG A 108 17.87 -11.54 34.96
CA ARG A 108 18.60 -12.80 34.82
C ARG A 108 19.69 -12.78 33.76
N GLY A 109 20.07 -11.61 33.29
CA GLY A 109 21.01 -11.39 32.20
C GLY A 109 20.32 -11.01 30.87
N THR A 110 21.11 -10.88 29.81
CA THR A 110 20.60 -10.54 28.46
C THR A 110 19.95 -11.76 27.80
N ALA A 111 18.88 -11.50 27.03
CA ALA A 111 18.19 -12.53 26.26
C ALA A 111 17.77 -12.00 24.90
N LEU A 112 17.82 -12.86 23.85
CA LEU A 112 17.29 -12.54 22.54
C LEU A 112 15.75 -12.49 22.59
N ALA A 113 15.18 -11.36 22.14
CA ALA A 113 13.75 -11.14 22.06
C ALA A 113 13.38 -10.58 20.67
N PRO A 114 12.21 -10.97 20.10
CA PRO A 114 11.74 -10.37 18.86
C PRO A 114 11.16 -8.98 19.15
N SER A 115 11.82 -7.93 18.66
CA SER A 115 11.42 -6.54 18.92
C SER A 115 9.99 -6.20 18.48
N CYS A 116 9.46 -6.90 17.47
CA CYS A 116 8.07 -6.76 17.05
C CYS A 116 7.02 -7.36 18.00
N MET A 117 7.46 -8.06 19.07
CA MET A 117 6.60 -8.66 20.10
C MET A 117 6.94 -8.10 21.50
N GLN A 118 7.86 -7.15 21.57
CA GLN A 118 8.35 -6.60 22.82
C GLN A 118 7.73 -5.20 23.04
N TRP A 119 6.99 -5.05 24.12
CA TRP A 119 6.47 -3.75 24.54
C TRP A 119 7.53 -2.97 25.31
N VAL A 120 7.65 -1.67 25.05
CA VAL A 120 8.60 -0.83 25.77
C VAL A 120 8.16 -0.59 27.21
N SER A 121 9.15 -0.59 28.12
CA SER A 121 8.96 -0.27 29.53
C SER A 121 10.10 0.61 30.02
N ASP A 122 9.84 1.38 31.08
CA ASP A 122 10.82 2.30 31.63
C ASP A 122 12.11 1.58 32.08
N GLY A 123 13.26 2.17 31.78
CA GLY A 123 14.56 1.62 32.08
C GLY A 123 15.00 0.43 31.22
N MET A 124 14.26 0.08 30.15
CA MET A 124 14.63 -1.02 29.24
C MET A 124 15.97 -0.73 28.56
N VAL A 125 16.87 -1.72 28.56
CA VAL A 125 18.16 -1.66 27.85
C VAL A 125 18.16 -2.68 26.71
N VAL A 126 18.48 -2.22 25.51
CA VAL A 126 18.37 -3.00 24.25
C VAL A 126 19.66 -2.86 23.45
N HIS A 127 20.14 -3.99 22.93
CA HIS A 127 21.29 -4.06 22.04
C HIS A 127 20.87 -4.65 20.69
N THR A 128 20.84 -3.80 19.65
CA THR A 128 20.42 -4.20 18.30
C THR A 128 21.58 -4.77 17.49
N GLU A 129 22.82 -4.47 17.88
CA GLU A 129 24.06 -4.85 17.18
C GLU A 129 25.00 -5.70 18.05
N SER A 130 24.48 -6.32 19.11
CA SER A 130 25.30 -7.26 19.91
C SER A 130 25.73 -8.45 19.03
N PRO A 131 26.85 -9.12 19.38
CA PRO A 131 27.32 -10.31 18.65
C PRO A 131 26.25 -11.40 18.54
N ASN A 132 25.42 -11.58 19.57
CA ASN A 132 24.33 -12.56 19.55
C ASN A 132 23.18 -12.15 18.66
N ALA A 133 22.78 -10.88 18.67
CA ALA A 133 21.74 -10.35 17.78
C ALA A 133 22.18 -10.48 16.31
N LEU A 134 23.39 -10.07 15.99
CA LEU A 134 23.94 -10.17 14.64
C LEU A 134 24.04 -11.63 14.16
N LYS A 135 24.51 -12.54 15.02
CA LYS A 135 24.56 -13.97 14.70
C LYS A 135 23.18 -14.57 14.48
N ALA A 136 22.19 -14.14 15.26
CA ALA A 136 20.81 -14.60 15.07
C ALA A 136 20.21 -14.12 13.74
N GLN A 137 20.40 -12.85 13.40
CA GLN A 137 19.95 -12.26 12.13
C GLN A 137 20.62 -12.94 10.92
N ASP A 138 21.92 -13.18 11.01
CA ASP A 138 22.72 -13.92 10.04
C ASP A 138 22.13 -15.33 9.79
N GLY A 139 21.88 -16.06 10.89
CA GLY A 139 21.31 -17.40 10.83
C GLY A 139 19.90 -17.41 10.24
N VAL A 140 19.06 -16.41 10.53
CA VAL A 140 17.72 -16.29 9.95
C VAL A 140 17.82 -16.09 8.43
N ILE A 141 18.68 -15.20 7.96
CA ILE A 141 18.90 -15.00 6.52
C ILE A 141 19.38 -16.30 5.87
N GLU A 142 20.35 -16.99 6.47
CA GLU A 142 20.84 -18.27 5.96
C GLU A 142 19.69 -19.28 5.79
N TYR A 143 18.83 -19.45 6.81
CA TYR A 143 17.66 -20.33 6.73
C TYR A 143 16.67 -19.93 5.63
N LEU A 144 16.41 -18.63 5.46
CA LEU A 144 15.53 -18.16 4.39
C LEU A 144 16.10 -18.41 2.99
N LEU A 145 17.43 -18.38 2.83
CA LEU A 145 18.11 -18.58 1.57
C LEU A 145 18.34 -20.05 1.20
N ILE A 146 18.30 -20.98 2.13
CA ILE A 146 18.57 -22.43 1.88
C ILE A 146 17.76 -22.93 0.69
N ASN A 147 16.46 -22.72 0.67
CA ASN A 147 15.58 -23.16 -0.42
C ASN A 147 15.10 -22.03 -1.35
N HIS A 148 15.51 -20.80 -1.11
CA HIS A 148 15.14 -19.69 -1.98
C HIS A 148 15.82 -19.85 -3.34
N PRO A 149 15.06 -19.82 -4.48
CA PRO A 149 15.63 -20.05 -5.79
C PRO A 149 16.54 -18.89 -6.24
N LEU A 150 17.52 -19.19 -7.10
CA LEU A 150 18.41 -18.18 -7.70
C LEU A 150 17.72 -17.43 -8.85
N ASP A 151 16.51 -16.99 -8.62
CA ASP A 151 15.59 -16.42 -9.62
C ASP A 151 15.69 -14.89 -9.75
N CYS A 152 16.56 -14.19 -9.02
CA CYS A 152 16.60 -12.73 -9.04
C CYS A 152 16.58 -12.10 -10.44
N PRO A 153 17.32 -12.62 -11.45
CA PRO A 153 17.26 -12.08 -12.81
C PRO A 153 15.89 -12.22 -13.49
N VAL A 154 15.11 -13.23 -13.11
CA VAL A 154 13.77 -13.52 -13.66
C VAL A 154 12.64 -13.31 -12.62
N CYS A 155 12.96 -12.71 -11.49
CA CYS A 155 12.00 -12.37 -10.43
C CYS A 155 11.54 -10.92 -10.58
N ASP A 156 10.24 -10.72 -10.63
CA ASP A 156 9.64 -9.39 -10.80
C ASP A 156 9.90 -8.43 -9.62
N LYS A 157 10.22 -8.98 -8.43
CA LYS A 157 10.60 -8.22 -7.24
C LYS A 157 12.09 -7.83 -7.22
N GLY A 158 12.89 -8.30 -8.19
CA GLY A 158 14.32 -7.99 -8.25
C GLY A 158 14.60 -6.49 -8.32
N GLY A 159 15.42 -5.97 -7.40
CA GLY A 159 15.73 -4.56 -7.25
C GLY A 159 14.83 -3.78 -6.28
N GLU A 160 13.71 -4.37 -5.83
CA GLU A 160 12.84 -3.82 -4.75
C GLU A 160 12.50 -4.90 -3.71
N CYS A 161 13.42 -5.84 -3.49
CA CYS A 161 13.19 -7.03 -2.69
C CYS A 161 13.83 -6.89 -1.30
N PRO A 162 13.03 -6.81 -0.23
CA PRO A 162 13.56 -6.79 1.13
C PRO A 162 14.50 -7.94 1.47
N LEU A 163 14.28 -9.14 0.89
CA LEU A 163 15.20 -10.26 1.11
C LEU A 163 16.58 -10.01 0.50
N GLN A 164 16.66 -9.42 -0.71
CA GLN A 164 17.95 -9.04 -1.29
C GLN A 164 18.69 -8.03 -0.42
N ASP A 165 18.00 -6.94 -0.05
CA ASP A 165 18.63 -5.85 0.70
C ASP A 165 19.06 -6.31 2.10
N GLN A 166 18.22 -7.09 2.80
CA GLN A 166 18.58 -7.60 4.11
C GLN A 166 19.63 -8.71 4.06
N SER A 167 19.67 -9.50 2.97
CA SER A 167 20.76 -10.48 2.78
C SER A 167 22.11 -9.80 2.60
N MET A 168 22.15 -8.66 1.90
CA MET A 168 23.38 -7.87 1.74
C MET A 168 23.81 -7.19 3.04
N ALA A 169 22.84 -6.70 3.83
CA ALA A 169 23.12 -5.93 5.05
C ALA A 169 23.39 -6.80 6.31
N TYR A 170 22.73 -7.95 6.41
CA TYR A 170 22.71 -8.76 7.64
C TYR A 170 23.02 -10.24 7.40
N GLY A 171 23.13 -10.70 6.17
CA GLY A 171 23.37 -12.11 5.87
C GLY A 171 24.84 -12.45 5.72
N PRO A 172 25.17 -13.76 5.71
CA PRO A 172 26.51 -14.23 5.40
C PRO A 172 26.87 -13.92 3.95
N GLY A 173 28.17 -13.64 3.69
CA GLY A 173 28.67 -13.38 2.33
C GLY A 173 28.68 -14.62 1.44
N GLU A 174 28.67 -15.82 2.03
CA GLU A 174 28.75 -17.09 1.33
C GLU A 174 27.69 -18.07 1.79
N SER A 175 27.24 -18.95 0.89
CA SER A 175 26.31 -20.04 1.21
C SER A 175 27.07 -21.32 1.55
N ARG A 176 26.72 -21.94 2.70
CA ARG A 176 27.24 -23.26 3.10
C ARG A 176 26.35 -24.41 2.58
N PHE A 177 25.22 -24.08 1.96
CA PHE A 177 24.27 -25.08 1.45
C PHE A 177 24.75 -25.65 0.13
N VAL A 178 24.97 -26.95 0.09
CA VAL A 178 25.50 -27.69 -1.07
C VAL A 178 24.50 -28.67 -1.69
N GLU A 179 23.32 -28.81 -1.06
CA GLU A 179 22.28 -29.72 -1.53
C GLU A 179 21.38 -29.05 -2.57
N GLU A 180 20.55 -29.84 -3.22
CA GLU A 180 19.57 -29.34 -4.18
C GLU A 180 18.43 -28.59 -3.45
N LYS A 181 18.08 -27.40 -3.98
CA LYS A 181 16.95 -26.62 -3.46
C LYS A 181 15.63 -27.28 -3.84
N ARG A 182 14.60 -27.07 -3.02
CA ARG A 182 13.25 -27.59 -3.29
C ARG A 182 12.68 -27.01 -4.58
N HIS A 183 11.98 -27.85 -5.34
CA HIS A 183 11.28 -27.46 -6.55
C HIS A 183 9.77 -27.66 -6.41
N PHE A 184 9.01 -26.69 -6.88
CA PHE A 184 7.55 -26.73 -6.96
C PHE A 184 7.10 -26.24 -8.33
N GLU A 185 5.88 -26.60 -8.71
CA GLU A 185 5.23 -25.98 -9.87
C GLU A 185 5.11 -24.46 -9.68
N LYS A 186 5.56 -23.72 -10.69
CA LYS A 186 5.55 -22.26 -10.69
C LYS A 186 5.50 -21.67 -12.10
N PRO A 187 4.84 -20.53 -12.34
CA PRO A 187 3.93 -19.83 -11.42
C PRO A 187 2.54 -20.49 -11.35
N ILE A 188 1.84 -20.28 -10.24
CA ILE A 188 0.44 -20.69 -10.08
C ILE A 188 -0.44 -19.45 -10.21
N SER A 189 -1.51 -19.55 -10.99
CA SER A 189 -2.52 -18.49 -11.05
C SER A 189 -3.45 -18.59 -9.84
N LEU A 190 -3.42 -17.60 -8.94
CA LEU A 190 -4.34 -17.52 -7.81
C LEU A 190 -5.67 -16.83 -8.18
N SER A 191 -5.60 -15.86 -9.08
CA SER A 191 -6.75 -15.10 -9.58
C SER A 191 -6.44 -14.55 -10.97
N GLU A 192 -7.32 -13.72 -11.52
CA GLU A 192 -7.08 -13.03 -12.78
C GLU A 192 -5.92 -12.01 -12.68
N THR A 193 -5.63 -11.50 -11.48
CA THR A 193 -4.66 -10.42 -11.24
C THR A 193 -3.37 -10.87 -10.55
N VAL A 194 -3.35 -12.03 -9.87
CA VAL A 194 -2.23 -12.45 -9.03
C VAL A 194 -1.66 -13.81 -9.42
N TYR A 195 -0.33 -13.88 -9.54
CA TYR A 195 0.44 -15.12 -9.61
C TYR A 195 1.13 -15.40 -8.28
N LEU A 196 1.29 -16.70 -7.96
CA LEU A 196 2.09 -17.21 -6.85
C LEU A 196 3.26 -18.04 -7.38
N ASP A 197 4.46 -17.73 -6.92
CA ASP A 197 5.65 -18.56 -7.03
C ASP A 197 5.98 -19.12 -5.63
N ARG A 198 5.71 -20.40 -5.44
CA ARG A 198 5.86 -21.06 -4.13
C ARG A 198 7.31 -21.20 -3.68
N GLU A 199 8.25 -21.35 -4.63
CA GLU A 199 9.65 -21.49 -4.31
C GLU A 199 10.23 -20.19 -3.73
N ARG A 200 9.74 -19.02 -4.17
CA ARG A 200 10.18 -17.73 -3.69
C ARG A 200 9.58 -17.34 -2.34
N CYS A 201 8.54 -18.05 -1.88
CA CYS A 201 7.85 -17.74 -0.65
C CYS A 201 8.73 -18.02 0.57
N ILE A 202 8.91 -17.01 1.44
CA ILE A 202 9.64 -17.13 2.71
C ILE A 202 8.71 -17.38 3.91
N GLN A 203 7.46 -17.69 3.65
CA GLN A 203 6.44 -18.05 4.66
C GLN A 203 6.29 -17.01 5.79
N CYS A 204 6.34 -15.72 5.42
CA CYS A 204 6.30 -14.61 6.38
C CYS A 204 4.90 -14.26 6.88
N ASP A 205 3.86 -14.89 6.36
CA ASP A 205 2.46 -14.74 6.78
C ASP A 205 1.82 -13.36 6.53
N ARG A 206 2.47 -12.44 5.81
CA ARG A 206 1.86 -11.13 5.55
C ARG A 206 0.60 -11.21 4.70
N CYS A 207 0.58 -12.06 3.68
CA CYS A 207 -0.56 -12.15 2.74
C CYS A 207 -1.79 -12.79 3.39
N THR A 208 -1.59 -13.85 4.17
CA THR A 208 -2.69 -14.56 4.85
C THR A 208 -3.28 -13.71 5.96
N ARG A 209 -2.44 -13.04 6.76
CA ARG A 209 -2.89 -12.08 7.78
C ARG A 209 -3.59 -10.88 7.17
N PHE A 210 -3.07 -10.32 6.09
CA PHE A 210 -3.76 -9.23 5.39
C PHE A 210 -5.16 -9.66 4.93
N ALA A 211 -5.27 -10.85 4.33
CA ALA A 211 -6.54 -11.38 3.85
C ALA A 211 -7.56 -11.56 4.99
N ASP A 212 -7.13 -12.05 6.13
CA ASP A 212 -7.97 -12.28 7.31
C ASP A 212 -8.21 -10.99 8.13
N GLU A 213 -7.15 -10.41 8.66
CA GLU A 213 -7.21 -9.30 9.62
C GLU A 213 -7.73 -8.01 8.96
N VAL A 214 -7.21 -7.65 7.78
CA VAL A 214 -7.49 -6.37 7.13
C VAL A 214 -8.66 -6.48 6.16
N ALA A 215 -8.57 -7.39 5.19
CA ALA A 215 -9.58 -7.51 4.14
C ALA A 215 -10.87 -8.21 4.61
N GLY A 216 -10.76 -9.14 5.58
CA GLY A 216 -11.87 -9.99 5.98
C GLY A 216 -12.24 -11.06 4.94
N ASP A 217 -11.30 -11.37 4.05
CA ASP A 217 -11.43 -12.35 2.97
C ASP A 217 -10.33 -13.41 3.08
N PRO A 218 -10.40 -14.37 4.03
CA PRO A 218 -9.34 -15.34 4.26
C PRO A 218 -9.27 -16.41 3.15
N LEU A 219 -9.22 -15.99 1.89
CA LEU A 219 -9.20 -16.83 0.68
C LEU A 219 -7.82 -17.39 0.36
N ILE A 220 -6.79 -16.96 1.07
CA ILE A 220 -5.42 -17.44 0.94
C ILE A 220 -4.89 -17.83 2.32
N THR A 221 -4.35 -19.04 2.43
CA THR A 221 -3.94 -19.61 3.72
C THR A 221 -2.73 -20.51 3.59
N PHE A 222 -2.16 -20.91 4.73
CA PHE A 222 -1.18 -21.99 4.78
C PHE A 222 -1.85 -23.35 4.63
N VAL A 223 -1.30 -24.15 3.74
CA VAL A 223 -1.65 -25.58 3.59
C VAL A 223 -0.45 -26.44 3.96
N SER A 224 -0.73 -27.64 4.49
CA SER A 224 0.27 -28.59 4.98
C SER A 224 1.04 -28.04 6.22
N ARG A 225 2.13 -28.69 6.60
CA ARG A 225 2.96 -28.30 7.74
C ARG A 225 4.41 -28.75 7.57
N GLY A 226 5.32 -28.13 8.35
CA GLY A 226 6.75 -28.45 8.32
C GLY A 226 7.35 -28.15 6.96
N ASN A 227 8.17 -29.04 6.44
CA ASN A 227 8.89 -28.88 5.18
C ASN A 227 7.97 -28.73 3.95
N THR A 228 6.74 -29.27 4.00
CA THR A 228 5.76 -29.20 2.90
C THR A 228 4.78 -28.04 3.00
N MET A 229 4.92 -27.19 4.03
CA MET A 229 4.04 -26.04 4.22
C MET A 229 4.17 -25.04 3.06
N GLN A 230 3.04 -24.61 2.54
CA GLN A 230 2.94 -23.69 1.40
C GLN A 230 1.75 -22.76 1.57
N ILE A 231 1.80 -21.62 0.88
CA ILE A 231 0.64 -20.76 0.69
C ILE A 231 -0.19 -21.30 -0.47
N SER A 232 -1.50 -21.32 -0.33
CA SER A 232 -2.45 -21.71 -1.38
C SER A 232 -3.82 -21.09 -1.15
N THR A 233 -4.67 -21.18 -2.16
CA THR A 233 -6.11 -20.95 -2.06
C THR A 233 -6.82 -22.26 -1.73
N PHE A 234 -8.10 -22.20 -1.37
CA PHE A 234 -8.95 -23.38 -1.24
C PHE A 234 -9.23 -23.98 -2.63
N PRO A 235 -9.45 -25.31 -2.72
CA PRO A 235 -9.89 -25.92 -3.98
C PRO A 235 -11.17 -25.23 -4.50
N ASP A 236 -11.20 -24.94 -5.79
CA ASP A 236 -12.31 -24.32 -6.50
C ASP A 236 -12.70 -22.90 -6.03
N GLU A 237 -11.94 -22.31 -5.11
CA GLU A 237 -12.11 -20.93 -4.65
C GLU A 237 -10.89 -20.08 -5.07
N PRO A 238 -11.02 -19.26 -6.12
CA PRO A 238 -9.95 -18.36 -6.52
C PRO A 238 -9.74 -17.25 -5.48
N PHE A 239 -8.56 -16.65 -5.47
CA PHE A 239 -8.27 -15.48 -4.64
C PHE A 239 -8.97 -14.24 -5.20
N ALA A 240 -10.30 -14.24 -5.16
CA ALA A 240 -11.18 -13.21 -5.72
C ALA A 240 -11.53 -12.13 -4.69
N SER A 241 -10.55 -11.62 -3.95
CA SER A 241 -10.72 -10.51 -3.02
C SER A 241 -10.69 -9.17 -3.75
N TYR A 242 -11.52 -8.21 -3.34
CA TYR A 242 -11.44 -6.80 -3.78
C TYR A 242 -10.11 -6.12 -3.46
N PHE A 243 -9.26 -6.75 -2.67
CA PHE A 243 -8.04 -6.20 -2.10
C PHE A 243 -6.81 -7.05 -2.39
N SER A 244 -6.91 -8.03 -3.29
CA SER A 244 -5.88 -9.03 -3.54
C SER A 244 -4.52 -8.41 -3.91
N GLY A 245 -4.51 -7.30 -4.63
CA GLY A 245 -3.30 -6.59 -5.06
C GLY A 245 -2.45 -6.04 -3.91
N ASN A 246 -3.02 -5.83 -2.70
CA ASN A 246 -2.22 -5.42 -1.55
C ASN A 246 -1.25 -6.52 -1.12
N THR A 247 -1.63 -7.79 -1.25
CA THR A 247 -0.74 -8.91 -0.92
C THR A 247 0.51 -8.94 -1.78
N VAL A 248 0.42 -8.46 -3.04
CA VAL A 248 1.57 -8.28 -3.93
C VAL A 248 2.48 -7.16 -3.41
N GLN A 249 1.90 -6.03 -3.02
CA GLN A 249 2.65 -4.87 -2.53
C GLN A 249 3.42 -5.20 -1.25
N ILE A 250 2.75 -5.82 -0.27
CA ILE A 250 3.35 -6.13 1.04
C ILE A 250 4.20 -7.40 1.06
N CYS A 251 4.16 -8.22 0.00
CA CYS A 251 5.00 -9.41 -0.10
C CYS A 251 6.48 -8.99 -0.13
N PRO A 252 7.31 -9.43 0.84
CA PRO A 252 8.70 -9.02 0.93
C PRO A 252 9.60 -9.67 -0.12
N VAL A 253 9.05 -10.56 -0.95
CA VAL A 253 9.76 -11.30 -1.99
C VAL A 253 8.89 -11.39 -3.26
N GLY A 254 9.43 -11.95 -4.33
CA GLY A 254 8.71 -12.15 -5.58
C GLY A 254 7.80 -13.39 -5.61
N ALA A 255 7.27 -13.81 -4.46
CA ALA A 255 6.33 -14.93 -4.39
C ALA A 255 4.97 -14.55 -4.95
N LEU A 256 4.41 -13.41 -4.54
CA LEU A 256 3.17 -12.86 -5.11
C LEU A 256 3.53 -11.74 -6.09
N THR A 257 3.02 -11.83 -7.31
CA THR A 257 3.28 -10.86 -8.37
C THR A 257 1.99 -10.51 -9.11
N ALA A 258 1.86 -9.23 -9.51
CA ALA A 258 0.72 -8.77 -10.28
C ALA A 258 0.87 -9.17 -11.75
N LYS A 259 -0.12 -9.85 -12.32
CA LYS A 259 -0.13 -10.25 -13.73
C LYS A 259 0.03 -9.08 -14.69
N PRO A 260 -0.68 -7.95 -14.50
CA PRO A 260 -0.58 -6.80 -15.42
C PRO A 260 0.80 -6.14 -15.46
N TYR A 261 1.54 -6.20 -14.35
CA TYR A 261 2.87 -5.58 -14.25
C TYR A 261 4.02 -6.55 -14.54
N ARG A 262 3.78 -7.86 -14.43
CA ARG A 262 4.84 -8.87 -14.49
C ARG A 262 5.75 -8.71 -15.72
N PHE A 263 7.06 -8.59 -15.48
CA PHE A 263 8.13 -8.44 -16.50
C PHE A 263 8.04 -7.17 -17.37
N LYS A 264 7.34 -6.12 -16.89
CA LYS A 264 7.21 -4.86 -17.65
C LYS A 264 8.40 -3.92 -17.46
N ALA A 265 8.90 -3.77 -16.23
CA ALA A 265 10.02 -2.90 -15.92
C ALA A 265 10.76 -3.36 -14.67
N ARG A 266 11.97 -2.82 -14.48
CA ARG A 266 12.70 -2.89 -13.22
C ARG A 266 12.49 -1.60 -12.42
N PRO A 267 12.64 -1.62 -11.07
CA PRO A 267 12.40 -0.43 -10.26
C PRO A 267 13.23 0.78 -10.67
N TRP A 268 14.45 0.59 -11.12
CA TRP A 268 15.32 1.69 -11.59
C TRP A 268 14.94 2.26 -12.97
N ASP A 269 14.05 1.60 -13.71
CA ASP A 269 13.52 2.07 -14.99
C ASP A 269 12.23 2.87 -14.81
N LEU A 270 11.70 2.96 -13.57
CA LEU A 270 10.44 3.61 -13.26
C LEU A 270 10.64 5.07 -12.88
N ALA A 271 9.84 5.93 -13.48
CA ALA A 271 9.56 7.26 -12.97
C ALA A 271 8.34 7.18 -12.02
N GLU A 272 8.43 7.86 -10.89
CA GLU A 272 7.44 7.81 -9.82
C GLU A 272 6.87 9.20 -9.54
N VAL A 273 5.54 9.30 -9.46
CA VAL A 273 4.84 10.52 -9.08
C VAL A 273 3.70 10.18 -8.12
N GLU A 274 3.66 10.86 -6.97
CA GLU A 274 2.50 10.75 -6.09
C GLU A 274 1.26 11.39 -6.70
N SER A 275 0.12 10.75 -6.50
CA SER A 275 -1.16 11.19 -7.02
C SER A 275 -2.30 10.68 -6.13
N THR A 276 -3.51 10.88 -6.60
CA THR A 276 -4.74 10.41 -5.96
C THR A 276 -5.48 9.48 -6.90
N CYS A 277 -5.97 8.36 -6.38
CA CYS A 277 -6.85 7.45 -7.11
C CYS A 277 -8.19 8.14 -7.42
N THR A 278 -8.63 8.06 -8.66
CA THR A 278 -9.86 8.70 -9.14
C THR A 278 -11.04 7.74 -9.28
N SER A 279 -10.90 6.47 -8.85
CA SER A 279 -11.95 5.45 -9.07
C SER A 279 -13.18 5.63 -8.19
N CYS A 280 -13.05 6.29 -7.03
CA CYS A 280 -14.15 6.61 -6.12
C CYS A 280 -13.79 7.80 -5.22
N SER A 281 -14.75 8.29 -4.44
CA SER A 281 -14.59 9.49 -3.59
C SER A 281 -13.71 9.28 -2.35
N VAL A 282 -13.23 8.06 -2.05
CA VAL A 282 -12.22 7.86 -1.00
C VAL A 282 -10.93 8.61 -1.31
N GLY A 283 -10.56 8.72 -2.59
CA GLY A 283 -9.38 9.48 -3.00
C GLY A 283 -8.06 8.91 -2.45
N CYS A 284 -7.91 7.60 -2.46
CA CYS A 284 -6.71 6.92 -1.94
C CYS A 284 -5.43 7.52 -2.52
N ARG A 285 -4.42 7.72 -1.66
CA ARG A 285 -3.09 8.17 -2.07
C ARG A 285 -2.37 7.04 -2.81
N ILE A 286 -1.84 7.34 -3.97
CA ILE A 286 -1.12 6.40 -4.82
C ILE A 286 0.19 6.98 -5.32
N THR A 287 1.14 6.12 -5.61
CA THR A 287 2.27 6.42 -6.49
C THR A 287 1.96 5.85 -7.88
N VAL A 288 1.97 6.72 -8.87
CA VAL A 288 1.90 6.35 -10.29
C VAL A 288 3.30 6.04 -10.75
N GLN A 289 3.51 4.82 -11.23
CA GLN A 289 4.80 4.39 -11.75
C GLN A 289 4.72 4.15 -13.25
N SER A 290 5.60 4.80 -13.99
CA SER A 290 5.64 4.80 -15.45
C SER A 290 7.03 4.53 -15.98
N SER A 291 7.11 4.02 -17.20
CA SER A 291 8.35 3.88 -17.96
C SER A 291 8.04 4.04 -19.45
N ARG A 292 8.89 4.77 -20.19
CA ARG A 292 8.76 4.95 -21.65
C ARG A 292 7.37 5.45 -22.06
N ASP A 293 6.87 6.46 -21.35
CA ASP A 293 5.56 7.09 -21.55
C ASP A 293 4.33 6.16 -21.34
N GLU A 294 4.54 5.01 -20.70
CA GLU A 294 3.46 4.09 -20.33
C GLU A 294 3.33 3.98 -18.81
N VAL A 295 2.11 4.12 -18.29
CA VAL A 295 1.80 3.83 -16.88
C VAL A 295 1.77 2.32 -16.70
N LEU A 296 2.60 1.82 -15.78
CA LEU A 296 2.81 0.39 -15.60
C LEU A 296 2.18 -0.19 -14.34
N ARG A 297 2.10 0.61 -13.26
CA ARG A 297 1.41 0.19 -12.04
C ARG A 297 1.08 1.37 -11.12
N PHE A 298 0.11 1.16 -10.24
CA PHE A 298 -0.18 2.00 -9.08
C PHE A 298 0.23 1.28 -7.80
N GLN A 299 0.89 2.00 -6.89
CA GLN A 299 1.20 1.54 -5.54
C GLN A 299 0.47 2.41 -4.52
N GLY A 300 -0.02 1.80 -3.43
CA GLY A 300 -0.62 2.55 -2.34
C GLY A 300 0.45 3.28 -1.51
N VAL A 301 0.21 4.56 -1.24
CA VAL A 301 1.03 5.37 -0.33
C VAL A 301 0.38 5.36 1.05
N ASP A 302 1.17 5.15 2.10
CA ASP A 302 0.66 5.16 3.46
C ASP A 302 0.25 6.57 3.87
N SER A 303 -1.05 6.77 4.01
CA SER A 303 -1.69 8.03 4.41
C SER A 303 -2.67 7.77 5.53
N ASP A 304 -2.39 8.28 6.74
CA ASP A 304 -3.25 8.08 7.91
C ASP A 304 -4.67 8.57 7.68
N PRO A 305 -4.88 9.81 7.20
CA PRO A 305 -6.23 10.34 7.05
C PRO A 305 -7.05 9.62 5.98
N VAL A 306 -6.43 8.78 5.12
CA VAL A 306 -7.13 8.18 3.97
C VAL A 306 -7.03 6.66 3.97
N ASN A 307 -5.94 6.07 3.46
CA ASN A 307 -5.93 4.68 3.01
C ASN A 307 -4.87 3.77 3.65
N TRP A 308 -3.99 4.24 4.52
CA TRP A 308 -2.95 3.42 5.18
C TRP A 308 -2.08 2.58 4.22
N GLY A 309 -1.96 3.04 2.98
CA GLY A 309 -1.28 2.29 1.92
C GLY A 309 -2.13 1.23 1.23
N TRP A 310 -3.36 0.98 1.70
CA TRP A 310 -4.28 0.02 1.09
C TRP A 310 -4.97 0.59 -0.13
N LEU A 311 -5.15 -0.26 -1.15
CA LEU A 311 -5.93 0.03 -2.35
C LEU A 311 -6.91 -1.11 -2.61
N CYS A 312 -8.06 -0.77 -3.19
CA CYS A 312 -8.89 -1.79 -3.83
C CYS A 312 -8.33 -2.18 -5.19
N ASP A 313 -8.63 -3.37 -5.66
CA ASP A 313 -8.11 -3.86 -6.93
C ASP A 313 -8.63 -3.06 -8.13
N ARG A 314 -9.87 -2.54 -8.07
CA ARG A 314 -10.39 -1.58 -9.05
C ARG A 314 -9.51 -0.34 -9.19
N GLY A 315 -9.09 0.25 -8.07
CA GLY A 315 -8.20 1.41 -8.07
C GLY A 315 -6.76 1.05 -8.46
N ARG A 316 -6.24 -0.08 -7.92
CA ARG A 316 -4.87 -0.54 -8.15
C ARG A 316 -4.59 -0.87 -9.61
N PHE A 317 -5.53 -1.54 -10.28
CA PHE A 317 -5.39 -2.00 -11.66
C PHE A 317 -6.10 -1.08 -12.68
N GLY A 318 -6.68 0.02 -12.22
CA GLY A 318 -7.37 0.99 -13.06
C GLY A 318 -6.50 1.63 -14.16
N PHE A 319 -5.17 1.57 -14.03
CA PHE A 319 -4.24 2.04 -15.04
C PHE A 319 -4.33 1.25 -16.37
N GLU A 320 -4.83 0.02 -16.35
CA GLU A 320 -4.99 -0.77 -17.57
C GLU A 320 -6.00 -0.13 -18.54
N ALA A 321 -7.04 0.54 -18.01
CA ALA A 321 -8.00 1.29 -18.83
C ALA A 321 -7.35 2.48 -19.56
N LEU A 322 -6.16 2.93 -19.14
CA LEU A 322 -5.44 4.00 -19.82
C LEU A 322 -4.76 3.54 -21.12
N LYS A 323 -4.64 2.23 -21.35
CA LYS A 323 -3.86 1.65 -22.45
C LYS A 323 -4.67 1.31 -23.69
N HIS A 324 -5.98 1.18 -23.54
CA HIS A 324 -6.87 0.67 -24.59
C HIS A 324 -7.95 1.67 -24.96
N ASP A 325 -8.34 1.67 -26.23
CA ASP A 325 -9.46 2.42 -26.77
C ASP A 325 -9.43 3.94 -26.48
N ARG A 326 -8.23 4.52 -26.43
CA ARG A 326 -8.05 5.97 -26.23
C ARG A 326 -8.29 6.73 -27.53
N ILE A 327 -9.04 7.83 -27.44
CA ILE A 327 -9.17 8.79 -28.53
C ILE A 327 -7.88 9.62 -28.56
N GLU A 328 -7.03 9.39 -29.56
CA GLU A 328 -5.71 10.04 -29.67
C GLU A 328 -5.75 11.33 -30.46
N THR A 329 -6.73 11.48 -31.34
CA THR A 329 -6.88 12.64 -32.22
C THR A 329 -8.30 13.15 -32.21
N PRO A 330 -8.51 14.48 -32.40
CA PRO A 330 -9.85 15.02 -32.56
C PRO A 330 -10.53 14.44 -33.80
N GLU A 331 -11.83 14.28 -33.71
CA GLU A 331 -12.68 13.85 -34.85
C GLU A 331 -13.83 14.81 -35.05
N ILE A 332 -14.14 15.07 -36.32
CA ILE A 332 -15.28 15.90 -36.71
C ILE A 332 -16.19 15.08 -37.63
N ARG A 333 -17.49 15.20 -37.44
CA ARG A 333 -18.48 14.56 -38.33
C ARG A 333 -18.61 15.31 -39.64
N ARG A 334 -18.18 14.68 -40.73
CA ARG A 334 -18.33 15.15 -42.10
C ARG A 334 -19.13 14.11 -42.91
N ASN A 335 -20.15 14.54 -43.61
CA ASN A 335 -21.00 13.64 -44.42
C ASN A 335 -21.53 12.41 -43.65
N GLY A 336 -21.86 12.58 -42.37
CA GLY A 336 -22.37 11.51 -41.50
C GLY A 336 -21.34 10.59 -40.89
N ARG A 337 -20.05 10.72 -41.23
CA ARG A 337 -18.93 9.91 -40.67
C ARG A 337 -18.02 10.76 -39.83
N LEU A 338 -17.45 10.17 -38.75
CA LEU A 338 -16.38 10.79 -37.99
C LEU A 338 -15.08 10.66 -38.78
N GLU A 339 -14.38 11.76 -38.94
CA GLU A 339 -13.10 11.88 -39.65
C GLU A 339 -12.09 12.59 -38.75
N THR A 340 -10.87 12.10 -38.72
CA THR A 340 -9.76 12.73 -37.99
C THR A 340 -9.57 14.17 -38.43
N ALA A 341 -9.38 15.08 -37.49
CA ALA A 341 -9.22 16.50 -37.72
C ALA A 341 -8.04 17.08 -36.94
N ARG A 342 -7.59 18.28 -37.31
CA ARG A 342 -6.65 19.05 -36.51
C ARG A 342 -7.36 19.68 -35.31
N TRP A 343 -6.66 19.90 -34.20
CA TRP A 343 -7.24 20.58 -33.05
C TRP A 343 -7.86 21.93 -33.37
N SER A 344 -7.21 22.73 -34.24
CA SER A 344 -7.76 24.03 -34.70
C SER A 344 -9.11 23.91 -35.45
N GLU A 345 -9.26 22.85 -36.26
CA GLU A 345 -10.52 22.57 -36.95
C GLU A 345 -11.60 22.13 -35.97
N ALA A 346 -11.25 21.26 -35.01
CA ALA A 346 -12.15 20.78 -33.97
C ALA A 346 -12.67 21.93 -33.10
N TYR A 347 -11.76 22.78 -32.63
CA TYR A 347 -12.13 23.97 -31.84
C TYR A 347 -13.00 24.93 -32.63
N SER A 348 -12.71 25.17 -33.92
CA SER A 348 -13.52 26.02 -34.78
C SER A 348 -14.92 25.44 -34.98
N ALA A 349 -15.04 24.15 -35.25
CA ALA A 349 -16.31 23.48 -35.41
C ALA A 349 -17.16 23.53 -34.13
N ALA A 350 -16.55 23.26 -32.97
CA ALA A 350 -17.23 23.35 -31.67
C ALA A 350 -17.68 24.78 -31.37
N ALA A 351 -16.82 25.79 -31.59
CA ALA A 351 -17.13 27.18 -31.35
C ALA A 351 -18.29 27.69 -32.27
N ILE A 352 -18.30 27.27 -33.54
CA ILE A 352 -19.38 27.59 -34.46
C ILE A 352 -20.69 26.98 -34.00
N ALA A 353 -20.69 25.69 -33.63
CA ALA A 353 -21.87 24.99 -33.15
C ALA A 353 -22.48 25.66 -31.90
N ILE A 354 -21.64 25.94 -30.90
CA ILE A 354 -22.05 26.61 -29.67
C ILE A 354 -22.58 28.01 -29.94
N ARG A 355 -21.87 28.81 -30.74
CA ARG A 355 -22.32 30.16 -31.10
C ARG A 355 -23.65 30.13 -31.84
N THR A 356 -23.80 29.22 -32.80
CA THR A 356 -25.05 29.06 -33.53
C THR A 356 -26.22 28.76 -32.60
N ALA A 357 -26.03 27.83 -31.64
CA ALA A 357 -27.07 27.51 -30.68
C ALA A 357 -27.43 28.73 -29.78
N ILE A 358 -26.41 29.46 -29.30
CA ILE A 358 -26.62 30.67 -28.49
C ILE A 358 -27.35 31.76 -29.29
N ASP A 359 -26.94 32.00 -30.53
CA ASP A 359 -27.53 33.03 -31.38
C ASP A 359 -28.98 32.68 -31.78
N THR A 360 -29.32 31.38 -31.87
CA THR A 360 -30.68 30.92 -32.25
C THR A 360 -31.63 30.82 -31.07
N ASP A 361 -31.17 30.17 -29.97
CA ASP A 361 -32.03 29.75 -28.86
C ASP A 361 -31.65 30.39 -27.53
N GLY A 362 -30.59 31.20 -27.51
CA GLY A 362 -30.07 31.89 -26.33
C GLY A 362 -29.11 31.04 -25.53
N PRO A 363 -28.39 31.63 -24.52
CA PRO A 363 -27.37 30.95 -23.68
C PRO A 363 -27.92 29.72 -22.96
N GLY A 364 -29.19 29.70 -22.57
CA GLY A 364 -29.83 28.58 -21.91
C GLY A 364 -29.96 27.31 -22.75
N SER A 365 -29.66 27.37 -24.07
CA SER A 365 -29.58 26.19 -24.93
C SER A 365 -28.34 25.36 -24.74
N ILE A 366 -27.34 25.89 -24.01
CA ILE A 366 -26.07 25.20 -23.74
C ILE A 366 -26.09 24.58 -22.34
N GLY A 367 -25.88 23.28 -22.28
CA GLY A 367 -25.63 22.55 -21.03
C GLY A 367 -24.21 22.00 -21.01
N VAL A 368 -23.55 22.08 -19.83
CA VAL A 368 -22.23 21.50 -19.60
C VAL A 368 -22.35 20.38 -18.61
N LEU A 369 -22.05 19.17 -19.06
CA LEU A 369 -21.94 18.00 -18.21
C LEU A 369 -20.45 17.74 -17.97
N GLY A 370 -19.98 18.09 -16.77
CA GLY A 370 -18.63 17.79 -16.32
C GLY A 370 -18.50 16.33 -15.89
N GLY A 371 -17.53 16.06 -15.09
CA GLY A 371 -17.31 14.73 -14.52
C GLY A 371 -16.64 14.80 -13.16
N ALA A 372 -16.98 13.89 -12.27
CA ALA A 372 -16.37 13.77 -10.94
C ALA A 372 -14.89 13.36 -11.01
N LEU A 373 -14.40 12.93 -12.17
CA LEU A 373 -13.00 12.53 -12.39
C LEU A 373 -12.11 13.69 -12.90
N LEU A 374 -12.67 14.89 -13.04
CA LEU A 374 -11.89 16.07 -13.39
C LEU A 374 -11.09 16.58 -12.19
N THR A 375 -9.94 17.20 -12.45
CA THR A 375 -9.26 17.99 -11.42
C THR A 375 -10.08 19.22 -11.05
N ASN A 376 -9.88 19.77 -9.85
CA ASN A 376 -10.56 21.00 -9.42
C ASN A 376 -10.30 22.16 -10.39
N GLU A 377 -9.07 22.27 -10.93
CA GLU A 377 -8.68 23.28 -11.90
C GLU A 377 -9.46 23.12 -13.22
N ALA A 378 -9.63 21.89 -13.70
CA ALA A 378 -10.39 21.62 -14.92
C ALA A 378 -11.88 21.90 -14.71
N ALA A 379 -12.46 21.48 -13.58
CA ALA A 379 -13.86 21.78 -13.23
C ALA A 379 -14.11 23.29 -13.11
N TYR A 380 -13.18 24.03 -12.47
CA TYR A 380 -13.23 25.49 -12.39
C TYR A 380 -13.15 26.14 -13.78
N ALA A 381 -12.24 25.69 -14.64
CA ALA A 381 -12.09 26.22 -15.98
C ALA A 381 -13.36 26.02 -16.84
N TRP A 382 -13.98 24.85 -16.76
CA TRP A 382 -15.25 24.57 -17.43
C TRP A 382 -16.37 25.46 -16.91
N THR A 383 -16.50 25.62 -15.59
CA THR A 383 -17.51 26.48 -14.98
C THR A 383 -17.33 27.95 -15.41
N LYS A 384 -16.08 28.42 -15.42
CA LYS A 384 -15.73 29.77 -15.85
C LYS A 384 -16.05 30.01 -17.34
N LEU A 385 -15.79 29.01 -18.19
CA LEU A 385 -16.13 29.07 -19.59
C LEU A 385 -17.65 29.14 -19.82
N ALA A 386 -18.41 28.26 -19.15
CA ALA A 386 -19.87 28.20 -19.27
C ALA A 386 -20.52 29.48 -18.78
N LYS A 387 -20.26 29.91 -17.57
CA LYS A 387 -20.90 31.07 -16.93
C LYS A 387 -20.36 32.40 -17.47
N GLY A 388 -19.04 32.52 -17.64
CA GLY A 388 -18.39 33.77 -18.02
C GLY A 388 -18.34 34.06 -19.51
N VAL A 389 -18.33 33.04 -20.39
CA VAL A 389 -18.21 33.20 -21.83
C VAL A 389 -19.50 32.86 -22.55
N TRP A 390 -20.12 31.71 -22.23
CA TRP A 390 -21.36 31.28 -22.88
C TRP A 390 -22.61 31.86 -22.23
N GLY A 391 -22.51 32.30 -20.94
CA GLY A 391 -23.62 32.91 -20.21
C GLY A 391 -24.70 31.93 -19.75
N THR A 392 -24.34 30.64 -19.58
CA THR A 392 -25.25 29.60 -19.11
C THR A 392 -24.93 29.18 -17.68
N ASP A 393 -26.00 28.97 -16.89
CA ASP A 393 -25.91 28.36 -15.57
C ASP A 393 -26.18 26.86 -15.58
N HIS A 394 -26.44 26.26 -16.74
CA HIS A 394 -26.66 24.81 -16.87
C HIS A 394 -25.32 24.05 -16.85
N VAL A 395 -24.75 23.95 -15.66
CA VAL A 395 -23.46 23.26 -15.42
C VAL A 395 -23.67 22.24 -14.32
N ASP A 396 -23.37 20.97 -14.60
CA ASP A 396 -23.47 19.90 -13.63
C ASP A 396 -22.28 18.94 -13.76
N ALA A 397 -21.92 18.25 -12.69
CA ALA A 397 -20.85 17.28 -12.63
C ALA A 397 -21.31 15.87 -12.21
N GLN A 398 -22.59 15.68 -11.86
CA GLN A 398 -23.17 14.37 -11.49
C GLN A 398 -24.58 14.21 -12.08
N LEU A 399 -24.98 12.95 -12.25
CA LEU A 399 -26.26 12.58 -12.83
C LEU A 399 -27.36 12.30 -11.79
N GLY A 400 -27.27 12.85 -10.62
CA GLY A 400 -28.22 12.61 -9.53
C GLY A 400 -28.46 13.85 -8.68
N ASP A 401 -29.49 13.80 -7.84
CA ASP A 401 -29.80 14.85 -6.88
C ASP A 401 -28.70 14.87 -5.79
N GLY A 402 -27.75 15.77 -5.92
CA GLY A 402 -26.76 16.06 -4.89
C GLY A 402 -27.31 17.01 -3.82
N LEU A 403 -26.61 17.14 -2.72
CA LEU A 403 -26.87 18.21 -1.76
C LEU A 403 -26.57 19.57 -2.40
N PRO A 404 -27.35 20.63 -2.08
CA PRO A 404 -27.02 22.00 -2.49
C PRO A 404 -25.59 22.37 -2.11
N ALA A 405 -24.90 23.11 -2.98
CA ALA A 405 -23.48 23.44 -2.81
C ALA A 405 -23.21 24.22 -1.50
N ASP A 406 -24.14 25.07 -1.09
CA ASP A 406 -24.07 25.82 0.18
C ASP A 406 -24.13 24.91 1.40
N LEU A 407 -24.90 23.82 1.36
CA LEU A 407 -24.90 22.81 2.41
C LEU A 407 -23.61 22.00 2.39
N THR A 408 -23.16 21.52 1.22
CA THR A 408 -21.94 20.73 1.10
C THR A 408 -20.70 21.50 1.55
N LEU A 409 -20.63 22.79 1.23
CA LEU A 409 -19.51 23.66 1.61
C LEU A 409 -19.64 24.24 3.03
N GLY A 410 -20.87 24.34 3.55
CA GLY A 410 -21.15 24.93 4.87
C GLY A 410 -21.18 23.92 6.01
N LEU A 411 -21.34 22.62 5.72
CA LEU A 411 -21.32 21.58 6.75
C LEU A 411 -19.88 21.22 7.12
N PRO A 412 -19.62 20.92 8.41
CA PRO A 412 -18.32 20.40 8.82
C PRO A 412 -18.05 19.07 8.11
N ALA A 413 -16.86 18.94 7.53
CA ALA A 413 -16.37 17.71 6.95
C ALA A 413 -15.40 17.04 7.94
N ALA A 414 -15.44 15.71 8.01
CA ALA A 414 -14.53 14.92 8.80
C ALA A 414 -13.61 14.08 7.88
N THR A 415 -12.40 13.85 8.31
CA THR A 415 -11.50 12.86 7.71
C THR A 415 -11.94 11.44 8.06
N ILE A 416 -11.45 10.44 7.35
CA ILE A 416 -11.71 9.03 7.69
C ILE A 416 -11.14 8.70 9.10
N ASP A 417 -10.00 9.28 9.48
CA ASP A 417 -9.42 9.10 10.82
C ASP A 417 -10.35 9.62 11.91
N GLU A 418 -10.90 10.84 11.74
CA GLU A 418 -11.85 11.42 12.71
C GLU A 418 -13.14 10.60 12.81
N VAL A 419 -13.66 10.09 11.68
CA VAL A 419 -14.83 9.20 11.68
C VAL A 419 -14.53 7.87 12.38
N CYS A 420 -13.31 7.37 12.26
CA CYS A 420 -12.87 6.09 12.83
C CYS A 420 -12.16 6.25 14.19
N GLU A 421 -12.33 7.37 14.90
CA GLU A 421 -11.69 7.63 16.19
C GLU A 421 -12.03 6.54 17.21
N PRO A 422 -11.04 6.02 17.95
CA PRO A 422 -11.24 4.92 18.90
C PRO A 422 -12.33 5.19 19.92
N GLY A 423 -13.24 4.24 20.12
CA GLY A 423 -14.36 4.34 21.06
C GLY A 423 -15.53 5.20 20.59
N GLY A 424 -15.47 5.75 19.38
CA GLY A 424 -16.54 6.54 18.78
C GLY A 424 -17.79 5.76 18.38
N THR A 425 -18.74 6.46 17.78
CA THR A 425 -19.94 5.84 17.20
C THR A 425 -20.15 6.37 15.78
N VAL A 426 -20.27 5.47 14.82
CA VAL A 426 -20.49 5.79 13.41
C VAL A 426 -21.90 5.36 13.01
N LEU A 427 -22.67 6.27 12.44
CA LEU A 427 -23.89 5.95 11.70
C LEU A 427 -23.57 5.95 10.20
N TYR A 428 -23.57 4.77 9.58
CA TYR A 428 -23.40 4.64 8.15
C TYR A 428 -24.77 4.64 7.46
N LEU A 429 -24.94 5.55 6.50
CA LEU A 429 -26.16 5.70 5.70
C LEU A 429 -25.79 5.56 4.23
N GLY A 430 -26.12 4.46 3.61
CA GLY A 430 -25.80 4.29 2.19
C GLY A 430 -25.78 2.85 1.72
N PRO A 431 -25.40 2.64 0.45
CA PRO A 431 -25.16 1.31 -0.11
C PRO A 431 -23.94 0.64 0.51
N ASP A 432 -23.68 -0.62 0.14
CA ASP A 432 -22.54 -1.37 0.67
C ASP A 432 -21.19 -0.65 0.38
N PRO A 433 -20.45 -0.21 1.44
CA PRO A 433 -19.20 0.51 1.26
C PRO A 433 -18.10 -0.33 0.64
N ARG A 434 -18.17 -1.67 0.73
CA ARG A 434 -17.21 -2.55 0.05
C ARG A 434 -17.29 -2.41 -1.46
N GLU A 435 -18.47 -2.18 -2.01
CA GLU A 435 -18.71 -1.97 -3.43
C GLU A 435 -18.43 -0.53 -3.87
N GLU A 436 -18.91 0.45 -3.09
CA GLU A 436 -18.86 1.86 -3.43
C GLU A 436 -17.53 2.53 -3.02
N LEU A 437 -17.09 2.28 -1.78
CA LEU A 437 -15.98 2.95 -1.10
C LEU A 437 -15.04 1.91 -0.45
N PRO A 438 -14.43 0.99 -1.21
CA PRO A 438 -13.82 -0.21 -0.64
C PRO A 438 -12.80 0.03 0.47
N VAL A 439 -12.00 1.09 0.36
CA VAL A 439 -11.00 1.37 1.40
C VAL A 439 -11.62 1.99 2.65
N LEU A 440 -12.74 2.70 2.54
CA LEU A 440 -13.51 3.10 3.72
C LEU A 440 -14.05 1.87 4.47
N PHE A 441 -14.49 0.82 3.74
CA PHE A 441 -14.86 -0.44 4.38
C PHE A 441 -13.70 -1.03 5.21
N LEU A 442 -12.48 -1.07 4.69
CA LEU A 442 -11.31 -1.54 5.45
C LEU A 442 -11.07 -0.72 6.73
N ARG A 443 -11.22 0.60 6.64
CA ARG A 443 -11.03 1.50 7.77
C ARG A 443 -12.12 1.33 8.84
N LEU A 444 -13.38 1.20 8.45
CA LEU A 444 -14.49 0.92 9.35
C LEU A 444 -14.36 -0.46 10.00
N ARG A 445 -13.97 -1.49 9.20
CA ARG A 445 -13.71 -2.84 9.73
C ARG A 445 -12.64 -2.82 10.82
N HIS A 446 -11.52 -2.13 10.58
CA HIS A 446 -10.47 -1.96 11.58
C HIS A 446 -10.98 -1.24 12.82
N ALA A 447 -11.67 -0.11 12.64
CA ALA A 447 -12.21 0.71 13.72
C ALA A 447 -13.16 -0.10 14.63
N VAL A 448 -14.02 -0.95 14.05
CA VAL A 448 -14.93 -1.81 14.84
C VAL A 448 -14.16 -2.90 15.57
N ASN A 449 -13.26 -3.61 14.88
CA ASN A 449 -12.61 -4.80 15.42
C ASN A 449 -11.49 -4.47 16.43
N SER A 450 -10.74 -3.40 16.18
CA SER A 450 -9.55 -3.03 16.97
C SER A 450 -9.78 -1.83 17.89
N ASP A 451 -10.47 -0.80 17.41
CA ASP A 451 -10.62 0.48 18.11
C ASP A 451 -11.95 0.62 18.86
N ARG A 452 -12.76 -0.44 18.89
CA ARG A 452 -14.04 -0.51 19.63
C ARG A 452 -15.07 0.58 19.20
N VAL A 453 -15.03 0.99 17.95
CA VAL A 453 -16.05 1.89 17.39
C VAL A 453 -17.38 1.15 17.30
N LYS A 454 -18.46 1.81 17.70
CA LYS A 454 -19.81 1.29 17.54
C LYS A 454 -20.33 1.66 16.16
N LEU A 455 -20.74 0.68 15.38
CA LEU A 455 -21.26 0.88 14.03
C LEU A 455 -22.77 0.66 14.01
N ILE A 456 -23.49 1.65 13.53
CA ILE A 456 -24.92 1.56 13.20
C ILE A 456 -24.99 1.56 11.67
N ASN A 457 -25.43 0.47 11.08
CA ASN A 457 -25.57 0.32 9.63
C ASN A 457 -27.02 0.54 9.23
N ALA A 458 -27.30 1.55 8.43
CA ALA A 458 -28.62 1.85 7.91
C ALA A 458 -28.63 1.71 6.37
N SER A 459 -29.05 0.56 5.91
CA SER A 459 -28.98 0.16 4.49
C SER A 459 -30.27 -0.48 4.02
N PRO A 460 -30.63 -0.31 2.72
CA PRO A 460 -31.78 -0.99 2.15
C PRO A 460 -31.54 -2.48 1.84
N THR A 461 -30.29 -2.92 1.81
CA THR A 461 -29.87 -4.28 1.45
C THR A 461 -28.85 -4.80 2.44
N SER A 462 -28.80 -6.12 2.62
CA SER A 462 -27.70 -6.77 3.33
C SER A 462 -26.38 -6.50 2.60
N GLY A 463 -25.32 -6.29 3.37
CA GLY A 463 -24.02 -5.94 2.84
C GLY A 463 -22.87 -6.28 3.79
N SER A 464 -21.68 -5.84 3.41
CA SER A 464 -20.42 -6.16 4.09
C SER A 464 -20.29 -5.60 5.52
N LEU A 465 -21.13 -4.65 5.90
CA LEU A 465 -21.14 -4.09 7.26
C LEU A 465 -22.04 -4.84 8.23
N ASP A 466 -22.91 -5.74 7.78
CA ASP A 466 -23.93 -6.36 8.63
C ASP A 466 -23.33 -7.11 9.82
N ASP A 467 -22.28 -7.88 9.58
CA ASP A 467 -21.58 -8.65 10.62
C ASP A 467 -20.69 -7.77 11.54
N LEU A 468 -20.39 -6.56 11.12
CA LEU A 468 -19.60 -5.59 11.90
C LEU A 468 -20.47 -4.66 12.73
N ALA A 469 -21.74 -4.49 12.34
CA ALA A 469 -22.60 -3.50 12.92
C ALA A 469 -23.07 -3.91 14.33
N THR A 470 -23.02 -2.95 15.26
CA THR A 470 -23.67 -3.07 16.57
C THR A 470 -25.19 -3.09 16.42
N VAL A 471 -25.71 -2.34 15.44
CA VAL A 471 -27.14 -2.28 15.11
C VAL A 471 -27.29 -2.19 13.59
N ASN A 472 -28.14 -3.09 13.02
CA ASN A 472 -28.56 -3.00 11.64
C ASN A 472 -29.98 -2.43 11.56
N LEU A 473 -30.14 -1.36 10.78
CA LEU A 473 -31.41 -0.69 10.52
C LEU A 473 -31.80 -0.92 9.05
N PRO A 474 -32.68 -1.87 8.75
CA PRO A 474 -33.14 -2.07 7.38
C PRO A 474 -34.04 -0.89 6.96
N ILE A 475 -33.56 -0.07 6.03
CA ILE A 475 -34.28 1.08 5.52
C ILE A 475 -34.81 0.74 4.13
N PRO A 476 -36.13 0.76 3.91
CA PRO A 476 -36.68 0.52 2.57
C PRO A 476 -36.13 1.52 1.56
N MET A 477 -35.92 1.05 0.32
CA MET A 477 -35.43 1.89 -0.76
C MET A 477 -36.36 3.08 -0.99
N GLY A 478 -35.80 4.29 -1.05
CA GLY A 478 -36.56 5.56 -1.15
C GLY A 478 -37.07 6.14 0.18
N GLU A 479 -36.94 5.42 1.31
CA GLU A 479 -37.47 5.86 2.61
C GLU A 479 -36.36 6.47 3.53
N LEU A 480 -35.14 6.67 3.02
CA LEU A 480 -34.01 7.16 3.82
C LEU A 480 -34.34 8.45 4.55
N GLY A 481 -34.94 9.43 3.87
CA GLY A 481 -35.29 10.72 4.49
C GLY A 481 -36.30 10.59 5.63
N ARG A 482 -37.30 9.70 5.50
CA ARG A 482 -38.29 9.43 6.58
C ARG A 482 -37.63 8.71 7.75
N SER A 483 -36.74 7.76 7.47
CA SER A 483 -36.04 6.99 8.50
C SER A 483 -35.10 7.88 9.31
N VAL A 484 -34.37 8.81 8.65
CA VAL A 484 -33.53 9.79 9.32
C VAL A 484 -34.38 10.74 10.16
N ALA A 485 -35.53 11.23 9.64
CA ALA A 485 -36.45 12.09 10.42
C ALA A 485 -37.02 11.35 11.65
N ALA A 486 -37.30 10.04 11.52
CA ALA A 486 -37.75 9.23 12.68
C ALA A 486 -36.63 9.09 13.72
N LEU A 487 -35.38 8.85 13.30
CA LEU A 487 -34.21 8.78 14.21
C LEU A 487 -34.02 10.12 14.99
N LEU A 488 -34.20 11.24 14.32
CA LEU A 488 -34.10 12.57 14.97
C LEU A 488 -35.23 12.85 16.00
N ASN A 489 -36.39 12.25 15.77
CA ASN A 489 -37.55 12.47 16.67
C ASN A 489 -37.54 11.57 17.91
N VAL A 490 -36.83 10.46 17.93
CA VAL A 490 -36.72 9.54 19.09
C VAL A 490 -36.03 10.20 20.31
N GLY A 491 -35.27 11.28 20.10
CA GLY A 491 -34.61 12.01 21.18
C GLY A 491 -35.47 13.08 21.86
N HIS A 492 -36.75 13.23 21.49
CA HIS A 492 -37.66 14.24 21.99
C HIS A 492 -38.88 13.67 22.77
N GLU A 493 -38.96 12.36 22.96
CA GLU A 493 -39.85 11.69 23.91
C GLU A 493 -39.08 11.22 25.15
#